data_8bf13a65673f28b107ede713685966de
#
_entry.id   8bf13a65673f28b107ede713685966de
#
_cell.length_a   1.000
_cell.length_b   1.000
_cell.length_c   1.000
_cell.angle_alpha   90.00
_cell.angle_beta   90.00
_cell.angle_gamma   90.00
#
_symmetry.space_group_name_H-M   'P 1'
#
loop_
_entity.id
_entity.type
_entity.pdbx_description
1 polymer ?
#
loop_
_entity_poly.entity_id
_entity_poly.type
_entity_poly.pdbx_seq_one_letter_code
_entity_poly.pdbx_strand_id
1 'polypeptide(L)'
;HDYHPTKMEKTNEHQKRVSNLIFRFKEGGHCGELVARILALCLKHAGFNGTKEDTVLIPIPASTRERQRKRFPVVCYYLSKWLGITDGFKAIWIEEDREQLKGKGKDKDILRNLQFTRRYIRGKNVVLLDDVLTTGESFRQLQRKMKQLGALSVIGVFLGKTV
;
A
#
# COMPACT_ATOMS: atom_id res chain seq x y z
N HIS A 1 -13.24 6.15 -0.15
CA HIS A 1 -14.46 5.31 -0.24
C HIS A 1 -14.50 4.36 0.97
N ASP A 2 -15.70 4.17 1.52
CA ASP A 2 -15.91 3.32 2.70
C ASP A 2 -15.94 1.84 2.30
N TYR A 3 -15.24 1.00 3.05
CA TYR A 3 -15.17 -0.43 2.86
C TYR A 3 -15.79 -1.18 4.05
N HIS A 4 -16.80 -2.02 3.79
CA HIS A 4 -17.48 -2.82 4.80
C HIS A 4 -17.23 -4.32 4.60
N PRO A 5 -16.44 -4.98 5.47
CA PRO A 5 -16.05 -6.37 5.26
C PRO A 5 -17.13 -7.42 5.56
N THR A 6 -18.20 -7.11 6.31
CA THR A 6 -19.05 -8.14 6.93
C THR A 6 -20.56 -7.91 6.99
N LYS A 7 -21.13 -6.81 6.47
CA LYS A 7 -22.59 -6.60 6.46
C LYS A 7 -23.10 -6.16 5.09
N MET A 8 -23.45 -7.13 4.25
CA MET A 8 -23.93 -6.88 2.88
C MET A 8 -25.38 -6.34 2.77
N GLU A 9 -26.16 -6.27 3.84
CA GLU A 9 -27.61 -6.04 3.73
C GLU A 9 -28.06 -4.57 3.60
N LYS A 10 -27.15 -3.59 3.80
CA LYS A 10 -27.46 -2.14 3.67
C LYS A 10 -26.46 -1.35 2.85
N THR A 11 -25.63 -2.00 2.04
CA THR A 11 -24.61 -1.30 1.25
C THR A 11 -25.19 -0.80 -0.07
N ASN A 12 -24.99 0.48 -0.35
CA ASN A 12 -25.26 1.12 -1.64
C ASN A 12 -24.50 0.39 -2.77
N GLU A 13 -25.03 0.34 -3.99
CA GLU A 13 -24.39 -0.28 -5.17
C GLU A 13 -22.95 0.21 -5.41
N HIS A 14 -22.67 1.46 -5.14
CA HIS A 14 -21.33 2.03 -5.25
C HIS A 14 -20.36 1.39 -4.25
N GLN A 15 -20.77 1.23 -2.99
CA GLN A 15 -19.97 0.55 -1.96
C GLN A 15 -19.72 -0.92 -2.32
N LYS A 16 -20.70 -1.61 -2.91
CA LYS A 16 -20.55 -2.99 -3.41
C LYS A 16 -19.48 -3.06 -4.50
N ARG A 17 -19.48 -2.13 -5.46
CA ARG A 17 -18.49 -2.07 -6.54
C ARG A 17 -17.08 -1.83 -6.00
N VAL A 18 -16.93 -0.90 -5.06
CA VAL A 18 -15.62 -0.63 -4.40
C VAL A 18 -15.14 -1.84 -3.61
N SER A 19 -16.02 -2.47 -2.81
CA SER A 19 -15.69 -3.67 -2.03
C SER A 19 -15.27 -4.84 -2.94
N ASN A 20 -15.98 -5.04 -4.05
CA ASN A 20 -15.63 -6.07 -5.03
C ASN A 20 -14.28 -5.79 -5.70
N LEU A 21 -13.99 -4.53 -6.04
CA LEU A 21 -12.69 -4.16 -6.60
C LEU A 21 -11.55 -4.45 -5.62
N ILE A 22 -11.72 -4.05 -4.36
CA ILE A 22 -10.73 -4.30 -3.29
C ILE A 22 -10.55 -5.80 -3.07
N PHE A 23 -11.64 -6.57 -3.02
CA PHE A 23 -11.57 -8.02 -2.89
C PHE A 23 -10.77 -8.66 -4.04
N ARG A 24 -11.13 -8.34 -5.29
CA ARG A 24 -10.41 -8.84 -6.47
C ARG A 24 -8.94 -8.43 -6.48
N PHE A 25 -8.63 -7.22 -6.03
CA PHE A 25 -7.25 -6.76 -5.88
C PHE A 25 -6.49 -7.57 -4.82
N LYS A 26 -7.12 -7.87 -3.68
CA LYS A 26 -6.53 -8.72 -2.61
C LYS A 26 -6.21 -10.13 -3.08
N GLU A 27 -7.05 -10.70 -3.92
CA GLU A 27 -6.85 -12.03 -4.49
C GLU A 27 -5.79 -12.08 -5.62
N GLY A 28 -5.21 -10.93 -5.98
CA GLY A 28 -4.20 -10.87 -7.04
C GLY A 28 -4.76 -11.03 -8.44
N GLY A 29 -6.04 -10.68 -8.66
CA GLY A 29 -6.69 -10.69 -9.97
C GLY A 29 -6.09 -9.65 -10.93
N HIS A 30 -6.44 -9.74 -12.23
CA HIS A 30 -5.97 -8.84 -13.30
C HIS A 30 -6.44 -7.38 -13.18
N CYS A 31 -6.82 -6.93 -11.99
CA CYS A 31 -7.31 -5.58 -11.74
C CYS A 31 -6.22 -4.57 -11.30
N GLY A 32 -4.97 -5.00 -11.16
CA GLY A 32 -3.87 -4.13 -10.70
C GLY A 32 -3.66 -2.90 -11.59
N GLU A 33 -3.78 -3.04 -12.92
CA GLU A 33 -3.72 -1.92 -13.84
C GLU A 33 -4.91 -0.97 -13.69
N LEU A 34 -6.14 -1.51 -13.58
CA LEU A 34 -7.34 -0.71 -13.35
C LEU A 34 -7.24 0.09 -12.04
N VAL A 35 -6.78 -0.56 -10.97
CA VAL A 35 -6.54 0.09 -9.67
C VAL A 35 -5.52 1.20 -9.81
N ALA A 36 -4.41 0.96 -10.50
CA ALA A 36 -3.39 1.97 -10.75
C ALA A 36 -3.96 3.17 -11.53
N ARG A 37 -4.81 2.92 -12.55
CA ARG A 37 -5.44 3.97 -13.35
C ARG A 37 -6.36 4.85 -12.49
N ILE A 38 -7.20 4.24 -11.67
CA ILE A 38 -8.09 4.97 -10.75
C ILE A 38 -7.26 5.84 -9.80
N LEU A 39 -6.25 5.26 -9.14
CA LEU A 39 -5.39 5.99 -8.22
C LEU A 39 -4.62 7.12 -8.89
N ALA A 40 -4.09 6.90 -10.10
CA ALA A 40 -3.38 7.94 -10.84
C ALA A 40 -4.27 9.13 -11.17
N LEU A 41 -5.51 8.88 -11.61
CA LEU A 41 -6.49 9.92 -11.89
C LEU A 41 -6.86 10.70 -10.61
N CYS A 42 -7.15 9.99 -9.51
CA CYS A 42 -7.47 10.62 -8.24
C CYS A 42 -6.32 11.48 -7.70
N LEU A 43 -5.08 10.97 -7.75
CA LEU A 43 -3.91 11.69 -7.26
C LEU A 43 -3.61 12.93 -8.11
N LYS A 44 -3.69 12.82 -9.45
CA LYS A 44 -3.53 13.98 -10.35
C LYS A 44 -4.61 15.03 -10.09
N HIS A 45 -5.86 14.61 -9.93
CA HIS A 45 -6.97 15.52 -9.61
C HIS A 45 -6.78 16.19 -8.24
N ALA A 46 -6.17 15.51 -7.28
CA ALA A 46 -5.81 16.07 -5.97
C ALA A 46 -4.54 16.96 -6.00
N GLY A 47 -3.97 17.23 -7.17
CA GLY A 47 -2.79 18.09 -7.31
C GLY A 47 -1.45 17.40 -7.00
N PHE A 48 -1.39 16.09 -7.04
CA PHE A 48 -0.13 15.35 -6.84
C PHE A 48 0.87 15.66 -7.97
N ASN A 49 2.08 16.09 -7.61
CA ASN A 49 3.13 16.58 -8.52
C ASN A 49 4.53 16.01 -8.24
N GLY A 50 4.63 14.83 -7.64
CA GLY A 50 5.90 14.15 -7.39
C GLY A 50 6.65 13.80 -8.68
N THR A 51 7.99 13.71 -8.60
CA THR A 51 8.88 13.32 -9.71
C THR A 51 9.70 12.07 -9.36
N LYS A 52 10.36 11.47 -10.37
CA LYS A 52 11.25 10.30 -10.16
C LYS A 52 12.45 10.61 -9.26
N GLU A 53 12.92 11.83 -9.32
CA GLU A 53 14.09 12.28 -8.59
C GLU A 53 13.81 12.40 -7.09
N ASP A 54 12.62 12.77 -6.72
CA ASP A 54 12.27 13.12 -5.36
C ASP A 54 11.20 12.21 -4.70
N THR A 55 10.44 11.44 -5.49
CA THR A 55 9.28 10.69 -4.98
C THR A 55 9.35 9.21 -5.31
N VAL A 56 9.02 8.38 -4.33
CA VAL A 56 9.00 6.92 -4.46
C VAL A 56 7.67 6.35 -3.96
N LEU A 57 7.09 5.42 -4.74
CA LEU A 57 5.91 4.64 -4.38
C LEU A 57 6.33 3.33 -3.73
N ILE A 58 5.96 3.11 -2.47
CA ILE A 58 6.31 1.89 -1.71
C ILE A 58 5.02 1.23 -1.21
N PRO A 59 4.74 -0.04 -1.54
CA PRO A 59 3.59 -0.72 -0.98
C PRO A 59 3.80 -1.05 0.51
N ILE A 60 2.75 -0.91 1.32
CA ILE A 60 2.73 -1.44 2.69
C ILE A 60 2.78 -2.96 2.60
N PRO A 61 3.74 -3.62 3.27
CA PRO A 61 3.93 -5.05 3.12
C PRO A 61 2.72 -5.87 3.56
N ALA A 62 2.28 -6.78 2.71
CA ALA A 62 1.26 -7.76 3.04
C ALA A 62 1.72 -8.70 4.18
N SER A 63 0.82 -9.56 4.68
CA SER A 63 1.16 -10.52 5.74
C SER A 63 2.11 -11.64 5.30
N THR A 64 2.15 -11.94 4.00
CA THR A 64 3.01 -12.97 3.41
C THR A 64 3.69 -12.48 2.14
N ARG A 65 4.83 -13.09 1.81
CA ARG A 65 5.55 -12.85 0.54
C ARG A 65 4.70 -13.20 -0.68
N GLU A 66 3.90 -14.25 -0.61
CA GLU A 66 3.02 -14.64 -1.70
C GLU A 66 1.96 -13.58 -1.99
N ARG A 67 1.26 -13.09 -0.95
CA ARG A 67 0.27 -12.00 -1.09
C ARG A 67 0.92 -10.71 -1.60
N GLN A 68 2.13 -10.40 -1.14
CA GLN A 68 2.90 -9.25 -1.62
C GLN A 68 3.15 -9.33 -3.13
N ARG A 69 3.62 -10.48 -3.62
CA ARG A 69 3.93 -10.71 -5.03
C ARG A 69 2.69 -10.77 -5.92
N LYS A 70 1.57 -11.28 -5.44
CA LYS A 70 0.32 -11.34 -6.20
C LYS A 70 -0.33 -9.98 -6.35
N ARG A 71 -0.24 -9.13 -5.32
CA ARG A 71 -1.04 -7.92 -5.19
C ARG A 71 -0.37 -6.69 -5.77
N PHE A 72 0.86 -6.41 -5.38
CA PHE A 72 1.45 -5.09 -5.56
C PHE A 72 2.29 -4.84 -6.82
N PRO A 73 2.97 -5.81 -7.48
CA PRO A 73 3.89 -5.50 -8.58
C PRO A 73 3.24 -4.73 -9.73
N VAL A 74 2.07 -5.18 -10.19
CA VAL A 74 1.37 -4.60 -11.33
C VAL A 74 0.89 -3.18 -11.01
N VAL A 75 0.28 -2.97 -9.84
CA VAL A 75 -0.20 -1.63 -9.44
C VAL A 75 0.97 -0.67 -9.22
N CYS A 76 2.07 -1.10 -8.59
CA CYS A 76 3.25 -0.25 -8.40
C CYS A 76 3.87 0.15 -9.73
N TYR A 77 4.03 -0.79 -10.66
CA TYR A 77 4.57 -0.52 -11.99
C TYR A 77 3.75 0.53 -12.75
N TYR A 78 2.45 0.31 -12.92
CA TYR A 78 1.61 1.23 -13.70
C TYR A 78 1.41 2.57 -13.00
N LEU A 79 1.17 2.56 -11.70
CA LEU A 79 0.94 3.81 -10.95
C LEU A 79 2.19 4.69 -10.95
N SER A 80 3.37 4.13 -10.71
CA SER A 80 4.62 4.88 -10.76
C SER A 80 4.92 5.41 -12.16
N LYS A 81 4.67 4.61 -13.20
CA LYS A 81 4.82 5.01 -14.60
C LYS A 81 3.92 6.20 -14.96
N TRP A 82 2.63 6.14 -14.59
CA TRP A 82 1.67 7.20 -14.94
C TRP A 82 1.80 8.47 -14.11
N LEU A 83 2.30 8.35 -12.88
CA LEU A 83 2.62 9.51 -12.04
C LEU A 83 4.01 10.09 -12.31
N GLY A 84 4.88 9.37 -13.04
CA GLY A 84 6.26 9.79 -13.30
C GLY A 84 7.14 9.75 -12.03
N ILE A 85 6.92 8.80 -11.12
CA ILE A 85 7.66 8.64 -9.86
C ILE A 85 8.42 7.31 -9.83
N THR A 86 9.30 7.12 -8.87
CA THR A 86 10.07 5.87 -8.73
C THR A 86 9.20 4.72 -8.22
N ASP A 87 9.26 3.56 -8.89
CA ASP A 87 8.70 2.31 -8.37
C ASP A 87 9.58 1.76 -7.24
N GLY A 88 9.05 1.78 -6.05
CA GLY A 88 9.69 1.30 -4.82
C GLY A 88 9.19 -0.07 -4.34
N PHE A 89 8.60 -0.91 -5.21
CA PHE A 89 8.15 -2.25 -4.83
C PHE A 89 9.23 -3.06 -4.11
N LYS A 90 10.50 -2.89 -4.50
CA LYS A 90 11.67 -3.56 -3.92
C LYS A 90 12.30 -2.83 -2.71
N ALA A 91 11.67 -1.75 -2.22
CA ALA A 91 12.20 -0.97 -1.10
C ALA A 91 12.09 -1.70 0.24
N ILE A 92 11.10 -2.58 0.39
CA ILE A 92 10.85 -3.37 1.60
C ILE A 92 10.76 -4.85 1.26
N TRP A 93 11.48 -5.68 2.01
CA TRP A 93 11.44 -7.13 1.90
C TRP A 93 10.82 -7.75 3.14
N ILE A 94 9.96 -8.76 2.93
CA ILE A 94 9.44 -9.61 4.00
C ILE A 94 10.44 -10.74 4.22
N GLU A 95 11.10 -10.76 5.39
CA GLU A 95 12.09 -11.79 5.74
C GLU A 95 11.41 -13.09 6.16
N GLU A 96 10.33 -12.98 6.97
CA GLU A 96 9.49 -14.12 7.37
C GLU A 96 8.02 -13.75 7.25
N ASP A 97 7.17 -14.71 6.88
CA ASP A 97 5.75 -14.49 6.79
C ASP A 97 5.13 -14.30 8.18
N ARG A 98 4.35 -13.24 8.38
CA ARG A 98 3.72 -12.92 9.68
C ARG A 98 2.78 -14.02 10.19
N GLU A 99 2.25 -14.85 9.31
CA GLU A 99 1.40 -15.99 9.68
C GLU A 99 2.19 -17.07 10.44
N GLN A 100 3.48 -17.23 10.15
CA GLN A 100 4.40 -18.14 10.87
C GLN A 100 4.79 -17.59 12.24
N LEU A 101 4.68 -16.28 12.46
CA LEU A 101 5.02 -15.62 13.73
C LEU A 101 3.86 -15.59 14.73
N LYS A 102 2.64 -15.92 14.33
CA LYS A 102 1.42 -15.88 15.18
C LYS A 102 1.48 -16.76 16.42
N GLY A 103 2.40 -17.72 16.51
CA GLY A 103 2.64 -18.56 17.70
C GLY A 103 3.55 -17.94 18.76
N LYS A 104 4.18 -16.79 18.50
CA LYS A 104 5.22 -16.20 19.38
C LYS A 104 4.78 -14.92 20.12
N GLY A 105 3.48 -14.75 20.34
CA GLY A 105 2.91 -13.58 21.04
C GLY A 105 2.10 -12.67 20.14
N LYS A 106 1.19 -11.86 20.74
CA LYS A 106 0.35 -10.85 20.04
C LYS A 106 1.19 -9.63 19.62
N ASP A 107 2.28 -9.83 18.91
CA ASP A 107 3.14 -8.73 18.49
C ASP A 107 2.47 -8.00 17.32
N LYS A 108 1.96 -6.80 17.58
CA LYS A 108 1.39 -5.89 16.58
C LYS A 108 2.48 -5.16 15.79
N ASP A 109 3.76 -5.41 16.07
CA ASP A 109 4.89 -4.80 15.38
C ASP A 109 5.08 -5.44 14.00
N ILE A 110 4.68 -4.72 12.96
CA ILE A 110 4.86 -5.17 11.58
C ILE A 110 6.31 -5.05 11.09
N LEU A 111 7.16 -4.29 11.80
CA LEU A 111 8.52 -3.98 11.34
C LEU A 111 9.50 -5.10 11.61
N ARG A 112 9.20 -5.99 12.57
CA ARG A 112 10.10 -7.02 13.09
C ARG A 112 10.64 -7.98 12.03
N ASN A 113 9.85 -8.23 10.99
CA ASN A 113 10.18 -9.16 9.90
C ASN A 113 10.44 -8.46 8.57
N LEU A 114 10.76 -7.17 8.59
CA LEU A 114 10.95 -6.36 7.39
C LEU A 114 12.39 -5.88 7.28
N GLN A 115 12.93 -6.01 6.06
CA GLN A 115 14.21 -5.42 5.67
C GLN A 115 13.96 -4.21 4.76
N PHE A 116 14.79 -3.17 4.88
CA PHE A 116 14.61 -1.89 4.21
C PHE A 116 15.83 -1.53 3.34
N THR A 117 15.58 -1.18 2.10
CA THR A 117 16.61 -0.72 1.17
C THR A 117 16.68 0.82 1.19
N ARG A 118 17.61 1.37 1.96
CA ARG A 118 17.74 2.81 2.24
C ARG A 118 17.78 3.71 1.00
N ARG A 119 18.38 3.26 -0.11
CA ARG A 119 18.50 4.05 -1.36
C ARG A 119 17.13 4.50 -1.92
N TYR A 120 16.06 3.75 -1.66
CA TYR A 120 14.70 4.12 -2.07
C TYR A 120 14.04 5.12 -1.11
N ILE A 121 14.60 5.35 0.09
CA ILE A 121 13.92 6.05 1.17
C ILE A 121 14.62 7.35 1.52
N ARG A 122 15.95 7.30 1.69
CA ARG A 122 16.73 8.45 2.16
C ARG A 122 16.66 9.61 1.17
N GLY A 123 16.26 10.78 1.66
CA GLY A 123 16.13 12.00 0.86
C GLY A 123 14.96 11.99 -0.12
N LYS A 124 13.97 11.07 0.04
CA LYS A 124 12.81 10.95 -0.84
C LYS A 124 11.51 11.32 -0.13
N ASN A 125 10.55 11.77 -0.91
CA ASN A 125 9.15 11.84 -0.54
C ASN A 125 8.54 10.44 -0.75
N VAL A 126 8.08 9.79 0.31
CA VAL A 126 7.58 8.42 0.26
C VAL A 126 6.05 8.42 0.18
N VAL A 127 5.51 7.73 -0.82
CA VAL A 127 4.09 7.42 -0.97
C VAL A 127 3.89 5.96 -0.56
N LEU A 128 3.27 5.71 0.60
CA LEU A 128 2.91 4.36 1.05
C LEU A 128 1.55 3.97 0.47
N LEU A 129 1.51 2.85 -0.25
CA LEU A 129 0.31 2.32 -0.89
C LEU A 129 -0.21 1.10 -0.14
N ASP A 130 -1.52 1.06 0.16
CA ASP A 130 -2.20 -0.15 0.63
C ASP A 130 -3.61 -0.25 0.05
N ASP A 131 -4.25 -1.41 0.21
CA ASP A 131 -5.62 -1.63 -0.25
C ASP A 131 -6.65 -0.94 0.66
N VAL A 132 -6.57 -1.12 1.97
CA VAL A 132 -7.58 -0.62 2.92
C VAL A 132 -6.94 -0.04 4.17
N LEU A 133 -7.32 1.18 4.48
CA LEU A 133 -7.03 1.78 5.77
C LEU A 133 -8.02 1.25 6.82
N THR A 134 -7.56 0.39 7.73
CA THR A 134 -8.33 -0.09 8.88
C THR A 134 -8.05 0.78 10.10
N THR A 135 -7.22 0.32 11.03
CA THR A 135 -6.81 1.10 12.21
C THR A 135 -5.73 2.13 11.91
N GLY A 136 -5.07 2.02 10.75
CA GLY A 136 -3.92 2.83 10.37
C GLY A 136 -2.61 2.49 11.11
N GLU A 137 -2.59 1.43 11.92
CA GLU A 137 -1.42 1.09 12.73
C GLU A 137 -0.21 0.71 11.87
N SER A 138 -0.41 -0.12 10.84
CA SER A 138 0.66 -0.48 9.89
C SER A 138 1.24 0.75 9.19
N PHE A 139 0.37 1.67 8.78
CA PHE A 139 0.81 2.93 8.17
C PHE A 139 1.64 3.77 9.15
N ARG A 140 1.17 3.96 10.40
CA ARG A 140 1.89 4.77 11.41
C ARG A 140 3.24 4.18 11.76
N GLN A 141 3.36 2.85 11.88
CA GLN A 141 4.65 2.19 12.14
C GLN A 141 5.63 2.41 10.99
N LEU A 142 5.19 2.19 9.75
CA LEU A 142 6.02 2.41 8.57
C LEU A 142 6.36 3.89 8.38
N GLN A 143 5.42 4.80 8.59
CA GLN A 143 5.68 6.25 8.50
C GLN A 143 6.82 6.66 9.44
N ARG A 144 6.77 6.23 10.71
CA ARG A 144 7.86 6.49 11.68
C ARG A 144 9.19 5.87 11.20
N LYS A 145 9.15 4.63 10.72
CA LYS A 145 10.34 3.95 10.23
C LYS A 145 10.95 4.63 9.02
N MET A 146 10.12 5.05 8.03
CA MET A 146 10.61 5.79 6.86
C MET A 146 11.27 7.11 7.25
N LYS A 147 10.67 7.86 8.19
CA LYS A 147 11.29 9.09 8.74
C LYS A 147 12.63 8.82 9.41
N GLN A 148 12.75 7.76 10.21
CA GLN A 148 14.03 7.36 10.84
C GLN A 148 15.09 6.98 9.78
N LEU A 149 14.67 6.43 8.63
CA LEU A 149 15.56 6.08 7.53
C LEU A 149 15.91 7.27 6.62
N GLY A 150 15.40 8.47 6.94
CA GLY A 150 15.73 9.71 6.27
C GLY A 150 14.78 10.13 5.15
N ALA A 151 13.52 9.66 5.14
CA ALA A 151 12.50 10.19 4.24
C ALA A 151 12.19 11.65 4.54
N LEU A 152 12.05 12.48 3.50
CA LEU A 152 11.68 13.89 3.61
C LEU A 152 10.21 14.04 4.03
N SER A 153 9.33 13.32 3.35
CA SER A 153 7.91 13.25 3.67
C SER A 153 7.38 11.81 3.54
N VAL A 154 6.26 11.52 4.21
CA VAL A 154 5.58 10.22 4.07
C VAL A 154 4.08 10.45 4.06
N ILE A 155 3.43 10.08 2.98
CA ILE A 155 1.97 10.10 2.82
C ILE A 155 1.44 8.69 2.57
N GLY A 156 0.15 8.45 2.88
CA GLY A 156 -0.53 7.18 2.63
C GLY A 156 -1.56 7.32 1.51
N VAL A 157 -1.64 6.33 0.64
CA VAL A 157 -2.65 6.18 -0.40
C VAL A 157 -3.34 4.84 -0.24
N PHE A 158 -4.66 4.85 -0.15
CA PHE A 158 -5.49 3.68 0.12
C PHE A 158 -6.65 3.62 -0.87
N LEU A 159 -7.04 2.41 -1.30
CA LEU A 159 -8.21 2.21 -2.16
C LEU A 159 -9.52 2.44 -1.39
N GLY A 160 -9.53 2.14 -0.11
CA GLY A 160 -10.69 2.33 0.76
C GLY A 160 -10.31 2.48 2.22
N LYS A 161 -11.30 2.86 3.02
CA LYS A 161 -11.23 2.94 4.49
C LYS A 161 -12.36 2.11 5.06
N THR A 162 -12.08 1.32 6.11
CA THR A 162 -13.14 0.68 6.91
C THR A 162 -13.82 1.72 7.79
N VAL A 163 -15.13 1.70 7.77
CA VAL A 163 -16.00 2.52 8.63
C VAL A 163 -16.48 1.69 9.79
#